data_223163559cc8feb059ea41f955f977f4
#
_entry.id   223163559cc8feb059ea41f955f977f4
#
_cell.length_a   1.000
_cell.length_b   1.000
_cell.length_c   1.000
_cell.angle_alpha   90.00
_cell.angle_beta   90.00
_cell.angle_gamma   90.00
#
_symmetry.space_group_name_H-M   'P 1'
#
loop_
_entity.id
_entity.type
_entity.pdbx_description
1 polymer ?
#
loop_
_entity_poly.entity_id
_entity_poly.type
_entity_poly.pdbx_seq_one_letter_code
_entity_poly.pdbx_strand_id
1 'polypeptide(L)'
;ISLQFTTTAGFVCLAGCVLLMRDRVSSRWLGVLWVVIAALIRFMAAGLVGLLMAPIIVYVLRLNWRRYIPIVVMLMLIVGCRAFNRYVYERDSEWRYYREYNQLRAQLNDNPNAYRLQPSQLPAEVDWIDYQLLLRFIPDPEQIDLKAIRQLSATVGSVPLHEQFSNLQRMEKYAVEIAILLALLVLMILTTGNKTKFLFLIGYALFVAVLVVHVSMDGFLKNRVFICMLLPLLVTDFMLLPNTTGLKRRWGIGV
;
A
#
# COMPACT_ATOMS: atom_id res chain seq x y z
N ILE A 1 -20.95 5.53 3.20
CA ILE A 1 -19.49 5.23 3.33
C ILE A 1 -19.27 3.91 2.61
N SER A 2 -18.76 3.94 1.38
CA SER A 2 -18.39 2.70 0.70
C SER A 2 -17.06 2.21 1.33
N LEU A 3 -17.13 1.11 2.07
CA LEU A 3 -15.96 0.38 2.53
C LEU A 3 -15.18 -0.13 1.29
N GLN A 4 -14.10 0.56 0.96
CA GLN A 4 -13.25 0.11 -0.13
C GLN A 4 -12.29 -0.96 0.40
N PHE A 5 -12.16 -2.06 -0.31
CA PHE A 5 -11.24 -3.16 0.06
C PHE A 5 -9.82 -2.70 0.40
N THR A 6 -9.33 -1.65 -0.26
CA THR A 6 -8.00 -1.08 0.00
C THR A 6 -7.90 -0.50 1.40
N THR A 7 -8.85 0.36 1.80
CA THR A 7 -8.85 0.99 3.13
C THR A 7 -9.12 -0.03 4.22
N THR A 8 -10.06 -0.96 4.00
CA THR A 8 -10.33 -2.06 4.94
C THR A 8 -9.08 -2.90 5.18
N ALA A 9 -8.38 -3.33 4.12
CA ALA A 9 -7.14 -4.08 4.25
C ALA A 9 -6.06 -3.27 5.01
N GLY A 10 -5.95 -1.96 4.74
CA GLY A 10 -5.03 -1.08 5.45
C GLY A 10 -5.31 -1.01 6.95
N PHE A 11 -6.56 -0.80 7.36
CA PHE A 11 -6.96 -0.78 8.77
C PHE A 11 -6.72 -2.11 9.48
N VAL A 12 -7.10 -3.22 8.84
CA VAL A 12 -6.92 -4.58 9.37
C VAL A 12 -5.42 -4.89 9.54
N CYS A 13 -4.59 -4.52 8.56
CA CYS A 13 -3.14 -4.68 8.64
C CYS A 13 -2.55 -3.85 9.76
N LEU A 14 -2.95 -2.58 9.90
CA LEU A 14 -2.46 -1.69 10.95
C LEU A 14 -2.81 -2.24 12.35
N ALA A 15 -4.05 -2.67 12.55
CA ALA A 15 -4.47 -3.31 13.80
C ALA A 15 -3.62 -4.54 14.12
N GLY A 16 -3.35 -5.38 13.11
CA GLY A 16 -2.45 -6.52 13.22
C GLY A 16 -1.02 -6.12 13.61
N CYS A 17 -0.45 -5.09 12.98
CA CYS A 17 0.88 -4.57 13.30
C CYS A 17 0.96 -4.04 14.75
N VAL A 18 -0.06 -3.33 15.22
CA VAL A 18 -0.13 -2.89 16.63
C VAL A 18 -0.17 -4.06 17.59
N LEU A 19 -0.92 -5.12 17.25
CA LEU A 19 -0.99 -6.34 18.09
C LEU A 19 0.35 -7.10 18.10
N LEU A 20 1.10 -7.11 16.99
CA LEU A 20 2.45 -7.72 16.93
C LEU A 20 3.43 -7.06 17.90
N MET A 21 3.27 -5.76 18.17
CA MET A 21 4.14 -5.01 19.09
C MET A 21 3.81 -5.21 20.57
N ARG A 22 2.68 -5.85 20.90
CA ARG A 22 2.32 -6.10 22.30
C ARG A 22 3.21 -7.17 22.95
N ASP A 23 3.38 -7.09 24.28
CA ASP A 23 4.18 -8.05 25.02
C ASP A 23 3.53 -9.44 25.16
N ARG A 24 2.20 -9.50 25.17
CA ARG A 24 1.46 -10.77 25.29
C ARG A 24 1.60 -11.62 24.03
N VAL A 25 2.01 -12.87 24.19
CA VAL A 25 2.19 -13.84 23.10
C VAL A 25 0.90 -14.05 22.30
N SER A 26 -0.25 -14.20 22.98
CA SER A 26 -1.56 -14.35 22.34
C SER A 26 -1.92 -13.17 21.44
N SER A 27 -1.62 -11.93 21.88
CA SER A 27 -1.85 -10.74 21.07
C SER A 27 -1.01 -10.76 19.79
N ARG A 28 0.23 -11.23 19.84
CA ARG A 28 1.09 -11.33 18.66
C ARG A 28 0.54 -12.32 17.65
N TRP A 29 0.09 -13.49 18.07
CA TRP A 29 -0.51 -14.48 17.18
C TRP A 29 -1.83 -13.97 16.57
N LEU A 30 -2.63 -13.25 17.35
CA LEU A 30 -3.79 -12.56 16.81
C LEU A 30 -3.38 -11.50 15.78
N GLY A 31 -2.28 -10.78 16.02
CA GLY A 31 -1.70 -9.84 15.06
C GLY A 31 -1.30 -10.51 13.74
N VAL A 32 -0.67 -11.69 13.80
CA VAL A 32 -0.36 -12.51 12.61
C VAL A 32 -1.63 -12.79 11.81
N LEU A 33 -2.69 -13.27 12.48
CA LEU A 33 -3.96 -13.58 11.83
C LEU A 33 -4.53 -12.36 11.10
N TRP A 34 -4.57 -11.20 11.76
CA TRP A 34 -5.10 -9.98 11.17
C TRP A 34 -4.28 -9.50 9.97
N VAL A 35 -2.95 -9.55 10.03
CA VAL A 35 -2.11 -9.16 8.87
C VAL A 35 -2.28 -10.12 7.70
N VAL A 36 -2.39 -11.43 7.95
CA VAL A 36 -2.66 -12.43 6.91
C VAL A 36 -4.03 -12.18 6.26
N ILE A 37 -5.08 -11.93 7.05
CA ILE A 37 -6.42 -11.58 6.54
C ILE A 37 -6.33 -10.30 5.67
N ALA A 38 -5.63 -9.26 6.13
CA ALA A 38 -5.44 -8.04 5.36
C ALA A 38 -4.76 -8.31 4.01
N ALA A 39 -3.71 -9.15 4.00
CA ALA A 39 -3.00 -9.53 2.79
C ALA A 39 -3.88 -10.34 1.81
N LEU A 40 -4.79 -11.17 2.33
CA LEU A 40 -5.78 -11.89 1.52
C LEU A 40 -6.85 -10.96 0.94
N ILE A 41 -7.28 -9.93 1.68
CA ILE A 41 -8.23 -8.92 1.18
C ILE A 41 -7.58 -8.09 0.06
N ARG A 42 -6.40 -7.50 0.32
CA ARG A 42 -5.65 -6.70 -0.66
C ARG A 42 -4.17 -6.63 -0.32
N PHE A 43 -3.39 -7.49 -0.98
CA PHE A 43 -1.96 -7.66 -0.74
C PHE A 43 -1.16 -6.34 -0.80
N MET A 44 -1.37 -5.52 -1.84
CA MET A 44 -0.62 -4.27 -2.02
C MET A 44 -0.88 -3.24 -0.90
N ALA A 45 -2.12 -3.14 -0.42
CA ALA A 45 -2.46 -2.24 0.69
C ALA A 45 -1.87 -2.74 2.01
N ALA A 46 -1.96 -4.04 2.29
CA ALA A 46 -1.35 -4.65 3.46
C ALA A 46 0.19 -4.53 3.41
N GLY A 47 0.79 -4.73 2.22
CA GLY A 47 2.21 -4.55 1.99
C GLY A 47 2.69 -3.14 2.28
N LEU A 48 1.97 -2.12 1.80
CA LEU A 48 2.28 -0.71 2.04
C LEU A 48 2.25 -0.37 3.53
N VAL A 49 1.17 -0.75 4.23
CA VAL A 49 1.03 -0.54 5.68
C VAL A 49 2.10 -1.32 6.46
N GLY A 50 2.32 -2.58 6.09
CA GLY A 50 3.36 -3.41 6.70
C GLY A 50 4.76 -2.83 6.52
N LEU A 51 5.06 -2.30 5.33
CA LEU A 51 6.33 -1.64 5.02
C LEU A 51 6.54 -0.37 5.86
N LEU A 52 5.50 0.45 6.01
CA LEU A 52 5.54 1.64 6.86
C LEU A 52 5.69 1.30 8.34
N MET A 53 5.06 0.21 8.81
CA MET A 53 5.14 -0.22 10.20
C MET A 53 6.41 -1.02 10.52
N ALA A 54 7.10 -1.58 9.52
CA ALA A 54 8.27 -2.44 9.74
C ALA A 54 9.39 -1.77 10.56
N PRO A 55 9.84 -0.54 10.29
CA PRO A 55 10.85 0.13 11.11
C PRO A 55 10.40 0.30 12.57
N ILE A 56 9.12 0.60 12.79
CA ILE A 56 8.53 0.78 14.13
C ILE A 56 8.50 -0.54 14.89
N ILE A 57 8.06 -1.60 14.22
CA ILE A 57 8.04 -2.94 14.78
C ILE A 57 9.45 -3.36 15.21
N VAL A 58 10.46 -3.15 14.35
CA VAL A 58 11.85 -3.45 14.66
C VAL A 58 12.34 -2.63 15.86
N TYR A 59 12.04 -1.33 15.90
CA TYR A 59 12.42 -0.44 17.00
C TYR A 59 11.77 -0.86 18.32
N VAL A 60 10.49 -1.23 18.35
CA VAL A 60 9.75 -1.62 19.56
C VAL A 60 10.14 -3.00 20.03
N LEU A 61 10.28 -3.99 19.13
CA LEU A 61 10.64 -5.37 19.51
C LEU A 61 12.09 -5.52 19.94
N ARG A 62 12.95 -4.57 19.61
CA ARG A 62 14.39 -4.60 19.88
C ARG A 62 15.02 -5.88 19.29
N LEU A 63 16.21 -6.25 19.72
CA LEU A 63 16.94 -7.44 19.21
C LEU A 63 16.54 -8.76 19.88
N ASN A 64 15.33 -8.88 20.43
CA ASN A 64 14.87 -10.13 21.02
C ASN A 64 14.31 -11.07 19.94
N TRP A 65 15.11 -12.01 19.46
CA TRP A 65 14.80 -12.92 18.36
C TRP A 65 13.48 -13.70 18.56
N ARG A 66 13.13 -14.09 19.81
CA ARG A 66 11.89 -14.81 20.12
C ARG A 66 10.63 -13.99 19.79
N ARG A 67 10.76 -12.67 19.80
CA ARG A 67 9.67 -11.75 19.46
C ARG A 67 9.42 -11.68 17.96
N TYR A 68 10.38 -12.10 17.13
CA TYR A 68 10.27 -12.12 15.67
C TYR A 68 9.67 -13.41 15.11
N ILE A 69 9.57 -14.50 15.93
CA ILE A 69 8.98 -15.77 15.48
C ILE A 69 7.59 -15.57 14.84
N PRO A 70 6.62 -14.86 15.47
CA PRO A 70 5.32 -14.62 14.86
C PRO A 70 5.42 -13.88 13.52
N ILE A 71 6.37 -12.93 13.38
CA ILE A 71 6.57 -12.17 12.13
C ILE A 71 7.10 -13.08 11.03
N VAL A 72 8.06 -13.95 11.32
CA VAL A 72 8.57 -14.93 10.36
C VAL A 72 7.46 -15.86 9.89
N VAL A 73 6.67 -16.40 10.83
CA VAL A 73 5.51 -17.24 10.49
C VAL A 73 4.49 -16.48 9.65
N MET A 74 4.20 -15.23 9.99
CA MET A 74 3.32 -14.35 9.21
C MET A 74 3.80 -14.21 7.76
N LEU A 75 5.09 -13.91 7.57
CA LEU A 75 5.67 -13.77 6.24
C LEU A 75 5.61 -15.09 5.45
N MET A 76 5.91 -16.23 6.10
CA MET A 76 5.77 -17.54 5.47
C MET A 76 4.33 -17.83 5.05
N LEU A 77 3.34 -17.52 5.90
CA LEU A 77 1.93 -17.69 5.57
C LEU A 77 1.51 -16.80 4.39
N ILE A 78 1.92 -15.54 4.37
CA ILE A 78 1.60 -14.61 3.27
C ILE A 78 2.22 -15.11 1.96
N VAL A 79 3.50 -15.51 1.98
CA VAL A 79 4.20 -16.05 0.79
C VAL A 79 3.54 -17.36 0.35
N GLY A 80 3.23 -18.25 1.30
CA GLY A 80 2.57 -19.52 1.02
C GLY A 80 1.18 -19.34 0.39
N CYS A 81 0.35 -18.47 0.97
CA CYS A 81 -0.97 -18.13 0.41
C CYS A 81 -0.86 -17.54 -0.99
N ARG A 82 0.13 -16.66 -1.23
CA ARG A 82 0.36 -16.07 -2.54
C ARG A 82 0.84 -17.10 -3.57
N ALA A 83 1.77 -17.98 -3.18
CA ALA A 83 2.26 -19.05 -4.03
C ALA A 83 1.13 -20.05 -4.38
N PHE A 84 0.33 -20.45 -3.38
CA PHE A 84 -0.84 -21.30 -3.58
C PHE A 84 -1.87 -20.66 -4.51
N ASN A 85 -2.22 -19.40 -4.28
CA ASN A 85 -3.13 -18.64 -5.14
C ASN A 85 -2.60 -18.60 -6.58
N ARG A 86 -1.32 -18.28 -6.76
CA ARG A 86 -0.68 -18.29 -8.08
C ARG A 86 -0.76 -19.66 -8.72
N TYR A 87 -0.43 -20.73 -8.00
CA TYR A 87 -0.49 -22.10 -8.50
C TYR A 87 -1.89 -22.49 -8.97
N VAL A 88 -2.94 -22.18 -8.18
CA VAL A 88 -4.33 -22.48 -8.54
C VAL A 88 -4.74 -21.73 -9.81
N TYR A 89 -4.44 -20.44 -9.90
CA TYR A 89 -4.80 -19.63 -11.07
C TYR A 89 -3.99 -19.97 -12.32
N GLU A 90 -2.74 -20.46 -12.19
CA GLU A 90 -1.92 -20.85 -13.35
C GLU A 90 -2.28 -22.23 -13.90
N ARG A 91 -2.94 -23.06 -13.12
CA ARG A 91 -3.34 -24.41 -13.54
C ARG A 91 -4.48 -24.40 -14.53
N ASP A 92 -5.40 -23.48 -14.41
CA ASP A 92 -6.57 -23.32 -15.26
C ASP A 92 -6.31 -22.25 -16.34
N SER A 93 -6.58 -22.61 -17.62
CA SER A 93 -6.35 -21.71 -18.76
C SER A 93 -7.27 -20.49 -18.76
N GLU A 94 -8.54 -20.65 -18.32
CA GLU A 94 -9.51 -19.56 -18.28
C GLU A 94 -9.14 -18.55 -17.19
N TRP A 95 -8.76 -19.04 -16.01
CA TRP A 95 -8.29 -18.18 -14.93
C TRP A 95 -6.99 -17.46 -15.26
N ARG A 96 -6.07 -18.10 -15.99
CA ARG A 96 -4.84 -17.48 -16.49
C ARG A 96 -5.16 -16.35 -17.45
N TYR A 97 -6.06 -16.59 -18.42
CA TYR A 97 -6.55 -15.61 -19.37
C TYR A 97 -7.18 -14.42 -18.63
N TYR A 98 -8.12 -14.67 -17.73
CA TYR A 98 -8.81 -13.65 -16.94
C TYR A 98 -7.85 -12.81 -16.09
N ARG A 99 -6.85 -13.43 -15.48
CA ARG A 99 -5.83 -12.72 -14.68
C ARG A 99 -4.98 -11.81 -15.55
N GLU A 100 -4.51 -12.28 -16.69
CA GLU A 100 -3.71 -11.47 -17.62
C GLU A 100 -4.53 -10.32 -18.18
N TYR A 101 -5.77 -10.59 -18.59
CA TYR A 101 -6.72 -9.58 -19.05
C TYR A 101 -6.91 -8.46 -18.01
N ASN A 102 -7.22 -8.82 -16.78
CA ASN A 102 -7.41 -7.84 -15.72
C ASN A 102 -6.15 -7.06 -15.34
N GLN A 103 -4.99 -7.70 -15.45
CA GLN A 103 -3.71 -7.01 -15.18
C GLN A 103 -3.44 -5.95 -16.23
N LEU A 104 -3.57 -6.27 -17.50
CA LEU A 104 -3.37 -5.32 -18.60
C LEU A 104 -4.42 -4.20 -18.58
N ARG A 105 -5.67 -4.54 -18.33
CA ARG A 105 -6.74 -3.56 -18.15
C ARG A 105 -6.46 -2.59 -17.01
N ALA A 106 -5.99 -3.11 -15.86
CA ALA A 106 -5.64 -2.26 -14.73
C ALA A 106 -4.49 -1.31 -15.07
N GLN A 107 -3.47 -1.79 -15.79
CA GLN A 107 -2.37 -0.97 -16.28
C GLN A 107 -2.85 0.15 -17.22
N LEU A 108 -3.76 -0.15 -18.14
CA LEU A 108 -4.37 0.85 -19.01
C LEU A 108 -5.15 1.89 -18.21
N ASN A 109 -5.99 1.46 -17.29
CA ASN A 109 -6.80 2.36 -16.47
C ASN A 109 -5.99 3.23 -15.49
N ASP A 110 -4.81 2.79 -15.12
CA ASP A 110 -3.91 3.56 -14.27
C ASP A 110 -2.96 4.45 -15.09
N ASN A 111 -2.91 4.29 -16.41
CA ASN A 111 -2.06 5.09 -17.31
C ASN A 111 -2.80 6.35 -17.79
N PRO A 112 -2.33 7.57 -17.46
CA PRO A 112 -2.97 8.81 -17.90
C PRO A 112 -2.99 8.98 -19.43
N ASN A 113 -2.04 8.39 -20.15
CA ASN A 113 -1.99 8.46 -21.62
C ASN A 113 -3.15 7.70 -22.26
N ALA A 114 -3.69 6.66 -21.59
CA ALA A 114 -4.87 5.95 -22.08
C ALA A 114 -6.08 6.89 -22.24
N TYR A 115 -6.25 7.86 -21.34
CA TYR A 115 -7.35 8.82 -21.40
C TYR A 115 -7.15 9.93 -22.45
N ARG A 116 -5.98 9.97 -23.10
CA ARG A 116 -5.63 10.99 -24.12
C ARG A 116 -5.65 10.43 -25.54
N LEU A 117 -5.81 9.09 -25.70
CA LEU A 117 -5.90 8.48 -27.03
C LEU A 117 -7.10 9.02 -27.79
N GLN A 118 -6.88 9.25 -29.07
CA GLN A 118 -7.94 9.62 -30.03
C GLN A 118 -8.47 8.38 -30.76
N PRO A 119 -9.70 8.41 -31.30
CA PRO A 119 -10.25 7.29 -32.06
C PRO A 119 -9.36 6.79 -33.19
N SER A 120 -8.65 7.71 -33.85
CA SER A 120 -7.73 7.38 -34.96
C SER A 120 -6.46 6.64 -34.56
N GLN A 121 -6.16 6.59 -33.29
CA GLN A 121 -4.98 5.91 -32.70
C GLN A 121 -5.30 4.51 -32.17
N LEU A 122 -6.58 4.14 -32.18
CA LEU A 122 -7.01 2.81 -31.70
C LEU A 122 -6.65 1.73 -32.74
N PRO A 123 -6.33 0.50 -32.30
CA PRO A 123 -6.29 -0.65 -33.19
C PRO A 123 -7.61 -0.80 -33.96
N ALA A 124 -7.54 -1.22 -35.21
CA ALA A 124 -8.72 -1.35 -36.07
C ALA A 124 -9.80 -2.31 -35.54
N GLU A 125 -9.39 -3.21 -34.64
CA GLU A 125 -10.25 -4.23 -34.01
C GLU A 125 -11.01 -3.68 -32.78
N VAL A 126 -10.74 -2.42 -32.35
CA VAL A 126 -11.30 -1.84 -31.11
C VAL A 126 -12.17 -0.65 -31.43
N ASP A 127 -13.46 -0.77 -31.16
CA ASP A 127 -14.37 0.37 -31.28
C ASP A 127 -14.13 1.40 -30.17
N TRP A 128 -14.38 2.68 -30.50
CA TRP A 128 -14.22 3.78 -29.54
C TRP A 128 -15.11 3.68 -28.31
N ILE A 129 -16.34 3.20 -28.49
CA ILE A 129 -17.30 3.05 -27.40
C ILE A 129 -16.79 1.97 -26.42
N ASP A 130 -16.35 0.82 -26.96
CA ASP A 130 -15.82 -0.28 -26.17
C ASP A 130 -14.56 0.11 -25.40
N TYR A 131 -13.69 0.91 -26.05
CA TYR A 131 -12.53 1.49 -25.38
C TYR A 131 -12.91 2.39 -24.20
N GLN A 132 -13.92 3.26 -24.36
CA GLN A 132 -14.41 4.11 -23.29
C GLN A 132 -15.06 3.31 -22.14
N LEU A 133 -15.76 2.23 -22.46
CA LEU A 133 -16.32 1.31 -21.46
C LEU A 133 -15.21 0.59 -20.70
N LEU A 134 -14.17 0.12 -21.40
CA LEU A 134 -12.98 -0.49 -20.79
C LEU A 134 -12.34 0.45 -19.76
N LEU A 135 -12.14 1.72 -20.11
CA LEU A 135 -11.57 2.73 -19.20
C LEU A 135 -12.50 3.05 -18.01
N ARG A 136 -13.81 2.85 -18.15
CA ARG A 136 -14.80 3.03 -17.06
C ARG A 136 -15.02 1.78 -16.20
N PHE A 137 -14.19 0.75 -16.35
CA PHE A 137 -14.30 -0.51 -15.64
C PHE A 137 -15.56 -1.33 -15.99
N ILE A 138 -16.11 -1.17 -17.17
CA ILE A 138 -17.19 -1.98 -17.72
C ILE A 138 -16.61 -2.80 -18.88
N PRO A 139 -15.79 -3.84 -18.60
CA PRO A 139 -15.17 -4.63 -19.65
C PRO A 139 -16.14 -5.65 -20.19
N ASP A 140 -16.15 -5.79 -21.48
CA ASP A 140 -16.69 -6.95 -22.16
C ASP A 140 -15.54 -7.72 -22.82
N PRO A 141 -15.12 -8.87 -22.25
CA PRO A 141 -14.04 -9.68 -22.82
C PRO A 141 -14.36 -10.28 -24.19
N GLU A 142 -15.64 -10.33 -24.58
CA GLU A 142 -16.06 -10.80 -25.89
C GLU A 142 -15.83 -9.73 -26.96
N GLN A 143 -15.94 -8.44 -26.58
CA GLN A 143 -15.73 -7.31 -27.50
C GLN A 143 -14.25 -6.88 -27.58
N ILE A 144 -13.55 -6.88 -26.46
CA ILE A 144 -12.12 -6.55 -26.41
C ILE A 144 -11.35 -7.73 -25.86
N ASP A 145 -10.76 -8.50 -26.73
CA ASP A 145 -9.97 -9.67 -26.35
C ASP A 145 -8.59 -9.31 -25.77
N LEU A 146 -7.87 -10.32 -25.29
CA LEU A 146 -6.55 -10.17 -24.71
C LEU A 146 -5.52 -9.61 -25.71
N LYS A 147 -5.65 -9.93 -27.02
CA LYS A 147 -4.75 -9.44 -28.06
C LYS A 147 -4.95 -7.95 -28.25
N ALA A 148 -6.20 -7.49 -28.34
CA ALA A 148 -6.55 -6.09 -28.48
C ALA A 148 -6.06 -5.26 -27.27
N ILE A 149 -6.23 -5.76 -26.04
CA ILE A 149 -5.70 -5.09 -24.83
C ILE A 149 -4.17 -5.00 -24.85
N ARG A 150 -3.46 -6.03 -25.31
CA ARG A 150 -1.99 -5.96 -25.45
C ARG A 150 -1.57 -4.90 -26.47
N GLN A 151 -2.26 -4.81 -27.60
CA GLN A 151 -2.01 -3.79 -28.61
C GLN A 151 -2.29 -2.39 -28.07
N LEU A 152 -3.42 -2.19 -27.36
CA LEU A 152 -3.75 -0.94 -26.67
C LEU A 152 -2.66 -0.54 -25.68
N SER A 153 -2.21 -1.49 -24.85
CA SER A 153 -1.14 -1.23 -23.88
C SER A 153 0.17 -0.81 -24.54
N ALA A 154 0.51 -1.42 -25.69
CA ALA A 154 1.69 -1.04 -26.47
C ALA A 154 1.53 0.35 -27.11
N THR A 155 0.34 0.69 -27.61
CA THR A 155 0.03 2.00 -28.21
C THR A 155 0.08 3.13 -27.17
N VAL A 156 -0.45 2.89 -25.98
CA VAL A 156 -0.44 3.87 -24.87
C VAL A 156 0.98 4.16 -24.39
N GLY A 157 1.85 3.16 -24.42
CA GLY A 157 3.24 3.29 -23.99
C GLY A 157 3.42 3.56 -22.49
N SER A 158 4.66 3.82 -22.10
CA SER A 158 5.00 4.19 -20.72
C SER A 158 4.81 5.69 -20.50
N VAL A 159 4.44 6.06 -19.28
CA VAL A 159 4.38 7.48 -18.87
C VAL A 159 5.80 8.04 -18.79
N PRO A 160 6.14 9.10 -19.52
CA PRO A 160 7.48 9.67 -19.48
C PRO A 160 7.78 10.27 -18.11
N LEU A 161 9.07 10.27 -17.70
CA LEU A 161 9.52 10.71 -16.37
C LEU A 161 9.03 12.12 -16.01
N HIS A 162 9.03 13.06 -16.96
CA HIS A 162 8.57 14.43 -16.70
C HIS A 162 7.08 14.49 -16.32
N GLU A 163 6.25 13.62 -16.89
CA GLU A 163 4.83 13.51 -16.52
C GLU A 163 4.65 12.81 -15.17
N GLN A 164 5.52 11.86 -14.83
CA GLN A 164 5.53 11.27 -13.48
C GLN A 164 5.83 12.33 -12.42
N PHE A 165 6.75 13.27 -12.69
CA PHE A 165 6.98 14.41 -11.81
C PHE A 165 5.77 15.35 -11.69
N SER A 166 4.97 15.51 -12.75
CA SER A 166 3.73 16.30 -12.68
C SER A 166 2.70 15.70 -11.72
N ASN A 167 2.76 14.39 -11.48
CA ASN A 167 1.91 13.73 -10.50
C ASN A 167 2.20 14.18 -9.06
N LEU A 168 3.43 14.66 -8.77
CA LEU A 168 3.77 15.25 -7.47
C LEU A 168 2.97 16.53 -7.18
N GLN A 169 2.65 17.32 -8.21
CA GLN A 169 1.81 18.53 -8.05
C GLN A 169 0.41 18.17 -7.53
N ARG A 170 -0.10 16.97 -7.86
CA ARG A 170 -1.38 16.50 -7.33
C ARG A 170 -1.39 16.25 -5.83
N MET A 171 -0.22 16.26 -5.18
CA MET A 171 -0.11 16.18 -3.72
C MET A 171 -0.60 17.44 -3.02
N GLU A 172 -0.78 18.56 -3.72
CA GLU A 172 -1.31 19.80 -3.15
C GLU A 172 -2.64 19.59 -2.42
N LYS A 173 -3.49 18.69 -2.94
CA LYS A 173 -4.77 18.34 -2.30
C LYS A 173 -4.62 17.70 -0.91
N TYR A 174 -3.43 17.20 -0.55
CA TYR A 174 -3.11 16.60 0.76
C TYR A 174 -2.14 17.48 1.57
N ALA A 175 -1.91 18.71 1.12
CA ALA A 175 -0.90 19.59 1.73
C ALA A 175 -1.15 19.82 3.23
N VAL A 176 -2.42 19.95 3.63
CA VAL A 176 -2.79 20.18 5.03
C VAL A 176 -2.46 18.96 5.89
N GLU A 177 -2.85 17.76 5.45
CA GLU A 177 -2.59 16.51 6.17
C GLU A 177 -1.10 16.23 6.27
N ILE A 178 -0.35 16.45 5.19
CA ILE A 178 1.10 16.31 5.15
C ILE A 178 1.75 17.33 6.09
N ALA A 179 1.29 18.58 6.09
CA ALA A 179 1.82 19.62 6.98
C ALA A 179 1.58 19.27 8.45
N ILE A 180 0.41 18.75 8.82
CA ILE A 180 0.12 18.30 10.18
C ILE A 180 1.06 17.17 10.59
N LEU A 181 1.26 16.17 9.73
CA LEU A 181 2.18 15.06 10.01
C LEU A 181 3.62 15.52 10.18
N LEU A 182 4.08 16.41 9.31
CA LEU A 182 5.42 16.99 9.41
C LEU A 182 5.57 17.81 10.69
N ALA A 183 4.56 18.61 11.07
CA ALA A 183 4.58 19.37 12.30
C ALA A 183 4.65 18.46 13.55
N LEU A 184 3.87 17.37 13.58
CA LEU A 184 3.92 16.37 14.65
C LEU A 184 5.29 15.69 14.71
N LEU A 185 5.85 15.30 13.57
CA LEU A 185 7.18 14.70 13.50
C LEU A 185 8.28 15.67 14.00
N VAL A 186 8.23 16.93 13.57
CA VAL A 186 9.16 17.96 14.04
C VAL A 186 9.03 18.16 15.56
N LEU A 187 7.80 18.24 16.08
CA LEU A 187 7.56 18.34 17.52
C LEU A 187 8.16 17.15 18.28
N MET A 188 8.00 15.93 17.75
CA MET A 188 8.58 14.73 18.35
C MET A 188 10.12 14.76 18.33
N ILE A 189 10.73 15.21 17.23
CA ILE A 189 12.18 15.39 17.11
C ILE A 189 12.68 16.38 18.15
N LEU A 190 12.03 17.54 18.27
CA LEU A 190 12.42 18.60 19.19
C LEU A 190 12.22 18.22 20.67
N THR A 191 11.22 17.40 20.98
CA THR A 191 10.92 16.97 22.37
C THR A 191 11.69 15.73 22.79
N THR A 192 12.45 15.11 21.89
CA THR A 192 13.17 13.87 22.17
C THR A 192 14.55 14.18 22.77
N GLY A 193 14.75 13.81 24.04
CA GLY A 193 16.05 13.92 24.73
C GLY A 193 17.02 12.75 24.45
N ASN A 194 16.58 11.71 23.73
CA ASN A 194 17.36 10.50 23.46
C ASN A 194 17.93 10.50 22.04
N LYS A 195 19.27 10.47 21.91
CA LYS A 195 19.96 10.49 20.61
C LYS A 195 19.57 9.34 19.69
N THR A 196 19.41 8.13 20.23
CA THR A 196 19.01 6.94 19.43
C THR A 196 17.60 7.11 18.86
N LYS A 197 16.68 7.63 19.66
CA LYS A 197 15.31 7.91 19.22
C LYS A 197 15.29 9.05 18.19
N PHE A 198 16.12 10.08 18.38
CA PHE A 198 16.26 11.17 17.43
C PHE A 198 16.74 10.69 16.05
N LEU A 199 17.81 9.88 16.00
CA LEU A 199 18.33 9.31 14.76
C LEU A 199 17.31 8.38 14.09
N PHE A 200 16.59 7.59 14.89
CA PHE A 200 15.53 6.73 14.38
C PHE A 200 14.41 7.55 13.72
N LEU A 201 13.94 8.62 14.36
CA LEU A 201 12.89 9.48 13.83
C LEU A 201 13.30 10.16 12.50
N ILE A 202 14.53 10.64 12.41
CA ILE A 202 15.04 11.22 11.15
C ILE A 202 15.11 10.15 10.05
N GLY A 203 15.68 8.99 10.36
CA GLY A 203 15.74 7.87 9.40
C GLY A 203 14.36 7.42 8.93
N TYR A 204 13.41 7.34 9.85
CA TYR A 204 12.02 7.01 9.54
C TYR A 204 11.35 8.09 8.67
N ALA A 205 11.57 9.36 8.97
CA ALA A 205 11.05 10.48 8.17
C ALA A 205 11.57 10.44 6.72
N LEU A 206 12.88 10.22 6.55
CA LEU A 206 13.48 10.07 5.22
C LEU A 206 12.91 8.87 4.47
N PHE A 207 12.78 7.72 5.14
CA PHE A 207 12.17 6.53 4.55
C PHE A 207 10.74 6.78 4.06
N VAL A 208 9.92 7.44 4.89
CA VAL A 208 8.53 7.79 4.53
C VAL A 208 8.51 8.77 3.35
N ALA A 209 9.37 9.80 3.37
CA ALA A 209 9.45 10.78 2.28
C ALA A 209 9.78 10.11 0.94
N VAL A 210 10.78 9.22 0.91
CA VAL A 210 11.15 8.45 -0.29
C VAL A 210 9.98 7.59 -0.77
N LEU A 211 9.29 6.90 0.14
CA LEU A 211 8.16 6.06 -0.20
C LEU A 211 6.97 6.86 -0.75
N VAL A 212 6.68 8.03 -0.14
CA VAL A 212 5.62 8.95 -0.62
C VAL A 212 5.93 9.45 -2.02
N VAL A 213 7.17 9.88 -2.26
CA VAL A 213 7.60 10.35 -3.58
C VAL A 213 7.46 9.22 -4.60
N HIS A 214 7.95 8.01 -4.30
CA HIS A 214 7.86 6.87 -5.21
C HIS A 214 6.41 6.52 -5.57
N VAL A 215 5.54 6.37 -4.57
CA VAL A 215 4.11 6.07 -4.79
C VAL A 215 3.40 7.18 -5.56
N SER A 216 3.81 8.44 -5.36
CA SER A 216 3.22 9.59 -6.05
C SER A 216 3.64 9.65 -7.52
N MET A 217 4.90 9.36 -7.81
CA MET A 217 5.43 9.34 -9.19
C MET A 217 4.75 8.27 -10.04
N ASP A 218 4.47 7.11 -9.47
CA ASP A 218 3.75 6.03 -10.14
C ASP A 218 2.25 6.36 -10.39
N GLY A 219 1.77 7.53 -9.96
CA GLY A 219 0.36 7.93 -10.10
C GLY A 219 -0.61 7.17 -9.20
N PHE A 220 -0.11 6.31 -8.30
CA PHE A 220 -0.92 5.49 -7.41
C PHE A 220 -1.47 6.23 -6.20
N LEU A 221 -1.11 7.50 -5.98
CA LEU A 221 -1.56 8.27 -4.83
C LEU A 221 -3.05 8.69 -4.98
N LYS A 222 -3.93 7.69 -4.92
CA LYS A 222 -5.39 7.89 -4.80
C LYS A 222 -5.74 8.08 -3.32
N ASN A 223 -6.86 8.74 -3.01
CA ASN A 223 -7.29 8.99 -1.62
C ASN A 223 -7.21 7.76 -0.72
N ARG A 224 -7.59 6.59 -1.25
CA ARG A 224 -7.54 5.31 -0.53
C ARG A 224 -6.14 4.84 -0.16
N VAL A 225 -5.14 5.11 -1.02
CA VAL A 225 -3.73 4.77 -0.79
C VAL A 225 -3.15 5.75 0.21
N PHE A 226 -3.47 7.03 0.06
CA PHE A 226 -3.05 8.08 1.00
C PHE A 226 -3.53 7.80 2.44
N ILE A 227 -4.79 7.39 2.63
CA ILE A 227 -5.30 6.98 3.94
C ILE A 227 -4.49 5.81 4.52
N CYS A 228 -4.15 4.81 3.69
CA CYS A 228 -3.32 3.68 4.14
C CYS A 228 -1.90 4.11 4.56
N MET A 229 -1.38 5.22 4.04
CA MET A 229 -0.09 5.79 4.44
C MET A 229 -0.20 6.68 5.68
N LEU A 230 -1.27 7.48 5.77
CA LEU A 230 -1.53 8.42 6.85
C LEU A 230 -1.66 7.70 8.21
N LEU A 231 -2.43 6.63 8.26
CA LEU A 231 -2.74 5.93 9.49
C LEU A 231 -1.53 5.31 10.21
N PRO A 232 -0.61 4.60 9.53
CA PRO A 232 0.63 4.15 10.14
C PRO A 232 1.46 5.29 10.73
N LEU A 233 1.50 6.46 10.06
CA LEU A 233 2.23 7.63 10.54
C LEU A 233 1.62 8.16 11.83
N LEU A 234 0.30 8.35 11.88
CA LEU A 234 -0.40 8.79 13.09
C LEU A 234 -0.22 7.82 14.27
N VAL A 235 -0.27 6.51 14.01
CA VAL A 235 -0.03 5.50 15.05
C VAL A 235 1.42 5.55 15.53
N THR A 236 2.37 5.76 14.62
CA THR A 236 3.78 5.91 14.95
C THR A 236 4.01 7.12 15.85
N ASP A 237 3.44 8.26 15.47
CA ASP A 237 3.53 9.50 16.25
C ASP A 237 2.97 9.28 17.66
N PHE A 238 1.78 8.68 17.77
CA PHE A 238 1.19 8.35 19.05
C PHE A 238 2.04 7.40 19.90
N MET A 239 2.62 6.37 19.28
CA MET A 239 3.45 5.39 19.98
C MET A 239 4.79 5.95 20.47
N LEU A 240 5.33 6.95 19.78
CA LEU A 240 6.63 7.54 20.08
C LEU A 240 6.55 8.80 20.95
N LEU A 241 5.37 9.36 21.22
CA LEU A 241 5.20 10.49 22.12
C LEU A 241 5.78 10.22 23.51
N PRO A 242 6.56 11.15 24.10
CA PRO A 242 7.30 10.92 25.34
C PRO A 242 6.42 10.73 26.58
N ASN A 243 5.28 11.40 26.67
CA ASN A 243 4.44 11.45 27.87
C ASN A 243 3.30 10.43 27.91
N THR A 244 3.31 9.41 27.07
CA THR A 244 2.25 8.39 27.00
C THR A 244 2.60 7.10 27.78
N THR A 245 3.57 7.15 28.67
CA THR A 245 4.01 5.97 29.45
C THR A 245 2.87 5.32 30.25
N GLY A 246 1.99 6.12 30.84
CA GLY A 246 0.79 5.60 31.54
C GLY A 246 -0.20 4.93 30.58
N LEU A 247 -0.46 5.52 29.44
CA LEU A 247 -1.33 4.95 28.39
C LEU A 247 -0.70 3.69 27.78
N LYS A 248 0.61 3.74 27.45
CA LYS A 248 1.35 2.59 26.89
C LYS A 248 1.32 1.40 27.82
N ARG A 249 1.53 1.62 29.13
CA ARG A 249 1.45 0.58 30.15
C ARG A 249 0.04 -0.03 30.24
N ARG A 250 -1.01 0.80 30.11
CA ARG A 250 -2.42 0.36 30.09
C ARG A 250 -2.75 -0.49 28.86
N TRP A 251 -2.09 -0.22 27.74
CA TRP A 251 -2.27 -0.95 26.47
C TRP A 251 -1.33 -2.16 26.35
N GLY A 252 -0.43 -2.39 27.32
CA GLY A 252 0.52 -3.51 27.32
C GLY A 252 1.52 -3.44 26.15
N ILE A 253 1.86 -2.21 25.70
CA ILE A 253 2.88 -1.99 24.71
C ILE A 253 4.21 -1.85 25.46
N GLY A 254 5.13 -2.79 25.24
CA GLY A 254 6.48 -2.73 25.80
C GLY A 254 7.23 -1.51 25.29
N VAL A 255 7.75 -0.68 26.18
CA VAL A 255 8.57 0.51 25.88
C VAL A 255 10.03 0.18 26.16
#